data_16638c97193e9dd560af48150aeaee08
#
_entry.id   16638c97193e9dd560af48150aeaee08
#
_cell.length_a   1.000
_cell.length_b   1.000
_cell.length_c   1.000
_cell.angle_alpha   90.00
_cell.angle_beta   90.00
_cell.angle_gamma   90.00
#
_symmetry.space_group_name_H-M   'P 1'
#
loop_
_entity.id
_entity.type
_entity.pdbx_description
1 polymer ?
#
loop_
_entity_poly.entity_id
_entity_poly.type
_entity_poly.pdbx_seq_one_letter_code
_entity_poly.pdbx_strand_id
1 'polypeptide(L)'
;SRYRGRLKLPKETGDELLRVIVGRLNNSVSHEEASDALRTLATGLSPQAVSSTTFSALENLSRTIGCFSASLHFTERTHLAIEGEKSQVRLVLSAIHRRDLEQAIDHFRHYWTWDDDWFDIAHYIWIWSGGISGVKAFDIEPQWDALLRDKTVTILGPAETSLTKRSLKNESLVVRVIMQDVLAWDAHSDPLGGQCDLAYASRETRNWLRETNAWDQLEQFQVTSLRVDEGSELGSETASLRRAHDPRKLMLGGSSPNMIPLMAWDIMRVPGVTLTMGGTTFFASQEAYTAGNRRFKHTSGRATDETGSTGELFERCPTFARHNVLENLTLLANWVSEGAISADKPMTRVVALSPEAYMAELDTLYGIERR
;
A
#
# COMPACT_ATOMS: atom_id res chain seq x y z
N SER A 1 -22.28 -9.16 -9.09
CA SER A 1 -20.88 -9.11 -8.66
C SER A 1 -19.99 -8.52 -9.75
N ARG A 2 -19.18 -7.51 -9.42
CA ARG A 2 -18.28 -6.81 -10.37
C ARG A 2 -17.19 -7.73 -10.98
N TYR A 3 -16.98 -8.92 -10.42
CA TYR A 3 -15.93 -9.84 -10.85
C TYR A 3 -16.36 -10.90 -11.86
N ARG A 4 -17.64 -11.29 -11.89
CA ARG A 4 -18.11 -12.35 -12.82
C ARG A 4 -17.89 -12.06 -14.31
N GLY A 5 -17.83 -10.80 -14.72
CA GLY A 5 -17.61 -10.42 -16.12
C GLY A 5 -16.13 -10.26 -16.53
N ARG A 6 -15.18 -10.31 -15.57
CA ARG A 6 -13.74 -10.05 -15.83
C ARG A 6 -12.85 -11.28 -15.77
N LEU A 7 -13.25 -12.33 -15.05
CA LEU A 7 -12.50 -13.58 -14.97
C LEU A 7 -12.89 -14.48 -16.12
N LYS A 8 -12.07 -14.53 -17.16
CA LYS A 8 -12.22 -15.49 -18.27
C LYS A 8 -11.61 -16.84 -17.84
N LEU A 9 -12.35 -17.58 -17.01
CA LEU A 9 -11.99 -18.92 -16.57
C LEU A 9 -12.92 -19.95 -17.19
N PRO A 10 -12.45 -21.21 -17.40
CA PRO A 10 -13.35 -22.33 -17.69
C PRO A 10 -14.44 -22.44 -16.63
N LYS A 11 -15.62 -22.89 -17.04
CA LYS A 11 -16.80 -22.91 -16.16
C LYS A 11 -16.56 -23.70 -14.87
N GLU A 12 -16.02 -24.90 -14.97
CA GLU A 12 -15.71 -25.76 -13.83
C GLU A 12 -14.73 -25.12 -12.86
N THR A 13 -13.69 -24.47 -13.40
CA THR A 13 -12.70 -23.70 -12.62
C THR A 13 -13.34 -22.51 -11.91
N GLY A 14 -14.25 -21.82 -12.59
CA GLY A 14 -14.98 -20.69 -12.02
C GLY A 14 -15.95 -21.12 -10.91
N ASP A 15 -16.63 -22.25 -11.08
CA ASP A 15 -17.54 -22.81 -10.08
C ASP A 15 -16.80 -23.27 -8.83
N GLU A 16 -15.64 -23.93 -8.99
CA GLU A 16 -14.79 -24.34 -7.87
C GLU A 16 -14.20 -23.12 -7.12
N LEU A 17 -13.70 -22.12 -7.84
CA LEU A 17 -13.24 -20.88 -7.22
C LEU A 17 -14.37 -20.21 -6.41
N LEU A 18 -15.57 -20.17 -6.95
CA LEU A 18 -16.72 -19.60 -6.25
C LEU A 18 -17.05 -20.39 -4.97
N ARG A 19 -17.02 -21.74 -5.04
CA ARG A 19 -17.22 -22.62 -3.88
C ARG A 19 -16.22 -22.31 -2.77
N VAL A 20 -14.93 -22.18 -3.13
CA VAL A 20 -13.86 -21.89 -2.18
C VAL A 20 -14.06 -20.50 -1.55
N ILE A 21 -14.31 -19.47 -2.35
CA ILE A 21 -14.51 -18.11 -1.87
C ILE A 21 -15.71 -18.04 -0.92
N VAL A 22 -16.86 -18.51 -1.36
CA VAL A 22 -18.10 -18.49 -0.55
C VAL A 22 -17.93 -19.34 0.70
N GLY A 23 -17.35 -20.54 0.56
CA GLY A 23 -17.10 -21.45 1.69
C GLY A 23 -16.16 -20.84 2.72
N ARG A 24 -15.11 -20.11 2.28
CA ARG A 24 -14.19 -19.43 3.19
C ARG A 24 -14.86 -18.25 3.90
N LEU A 25 -15.69 -17.49 3.19
CA LEU A 25 -16.39 -16.33 3.76
C LEU A 25 -17.47 -16.74 4.79
N ASN A 26 -18.10 -17.89 4.64
CA ASN A 26 -19.12 -18.40 5.57
C ASN A 26 -18.57 -19.47 6.55
N ASN A 27 -17.24 -19.67 6.60
CA ASN A 27 -16.53 -20.65 7.43
C ASN A 27 -16.91 -22.12 7.17
N SER A 28 -17.46 -22.46 5.99
CA SER A 28 -17.72 -23.84 5.59
C SER A 28 -16.53 -24.51 4.89
N VAL A 29 -15.51 -23.74 4.54
CA VAL A 29 -14.21 -24.19 4.01
C VAL A 29 -13.12 -23.65 4.92
N SER A 30 -12.25 -24.52 5.41
CA SER A 30 -11.14 -24.13 6.27
C SER A 30 -10.10 -23.28 5.53
N HIS A 31 -9.23 -22.58 6.27
CA HIS A 31 -8.11 -21.84 5.67
C HIS A 31 -7.18 -22.77 4.88
N GLU A 32 -6.89 -23.95 5.41
CA GLU A 32 -6.03 -24.94 4.77
C GLU A 32 -6.62 -25.45 3.47
N GLU A 33 -7.89 -25.89 3.48
CA GLU A 33 -8.59 -26.33 2.27
C GLU A 33 -8.65 -25.24 1.19
N ALA A 34 -8.94 -23.99 1.59
CA ALA A 34 -8.99 -22.89 0.66
C ALA A 34 -7.61 -22.59 0.06
N SER A 35 -6.56 -22.60 0.87
CA SER A 35 -5.19 -22.38 0.43
C SER A 35 -4.71 -23.48 -0.53
N ASP A 36 -5.05 -24.74 -0.26
CA ASP A 36 -4.72 -25.88 -1.13
C ASP A 36 -5.47 -25.82 -2.45
N ALA A 37 -6.75 -25.52 -2.42
CA ALA A 37 -7.56 -25.34 -3.63
C ALA A 37 -7.04 -24.18 -4.50
N LEU A 38 -6.68 -23.06 -3.89
CA LEU A 38 -6.11 -21.92 -4.62
C LEU A 38 -4.73 -22.23 -5.22
N ARG A 39 -3.86 -22.96 -4.51
CA ARG A 39 -2.57 -23.42 -5.03
C ARG A 39 -2.77 -24.38 -6.22
N THR A 40 -3.67 -25.33 -6.08
CA THR A 40 -4.03 -26.26 -7.16
C THR A 40 -4.55 -25.51 -8.38
N LEU A 41 -5.42 -24.53 -8.17
CA LEU A 41 -5.94 -23.66 -9.22
C LEU A 41 -4.81 -22.90 -9.92
N ALA A 42 -3.91 -22.26 -9.17
CA ALA A 42 -2.78 -21.52 -9.73
C ALA A 42 -1.87 -22.40 -10.59
N THR A 43 -1.57 -23.63 -10.14
CA THR A 43 -0.72 -24.56 -10.89
C THR A 43 -1.42 -25.14 -12.13
N GLY A 44 -2.73 -25.31 -12.08
CA GLY A 44 -3.54 -25.85 -13.20
C GLY A 44 -3.83 -24.83 -14.31
N LEU A 45 -3.69 -23.53 -14.04
CA LEU A 45 -3.94 -22.48 -15.02
C LEU A 45 -2.66 -22.18 -15.84
N SER A 46 -2.75 -22.29 -17.17
CA SER A 46 -1.66 -21.95 -18.07
C SER A 46 -1.49 -20.43 -18.21
N PRO A 47 -0.29 -19.87 -17.99
CA PRO A 47 -0.03 -18.44 -18.23
C PRO A 47 -0.21 -18.02 -19.69
N GLN A 48 -0.18 -18.95 -20.64
CA GLN A 48 -0.42 -18.69 -22.06
C GLN A 48 -1.93 -18.62 -22.39
N ALA A 49 -2.78 -19.27 -21.57
CA ALA A 49 -4.22 -19.33 -21.79
C ALA A 49 -5.02 -18.32 -20.93
N VAL A 50 -4.42 -17.81 -19.87
CA VAL A 50 -5.05 -16.91 -18.89
C VAL A 50 -4.29 -15.61 -18.82
N SER A 51 -4.99 -14.48 -18.95
CA SER A 51 -4.35 -13.15 -18.95
C SER A 51 -3.75 -12.78 -17.59
N SER A 52 -2.71 -11.94 -17.60
CA SER A 52 -2.11 -11.35 -16.41
C SER A 52 -3.14 -10.63 -15.53
N THR A 53 -4.12 -9.95 -16.14
CA THR A 53 -5.21 -9.30 -15.42
C THR A 53 -6.08 -10.29 -14.64
N THR A 54 -6.31 -11.49 -15.20
CA THR A 54 -7.05 -12.55 -14.51
C THR A 54 -6.27 -13.09 -13.33
N PHE A 55 -4.97 -13.37 -13.48
CA PHE A 55 -4.12 -13.80 -12.38
C PHE A 55 -4.01 -12.76 -11.28
N SER A 56 -3.86 -11.48 -11.61
CA SER A 56 -3.86 -10.39 -10.63
C SER A 56 -5.19 -10.29 -9.87
N ALA A 57 -6.32 -10.57 -10.53
CA ALA A 57 -7.61 -10.61 -9.85
C ALA A 57 -7.73 -11.83 -8.90
N LEU A 58 -7.20 -12.99 -9.29
CA LEU A 58 -7.14 -14.19 -8.44
C LEU A 58 -6.24 -13.99 -7.22
N GLU A 59 -5.10 -13.35 -7.42
CA GLU A 59 -4.19 -12.92 -6.36
C GLU A 59 -4.92 -12.03 -5.34
N ASN A 60 -5.62 -10.99 -5.80
CA ASN A 60 -6.38 -10.12 -4.94
C ASN A 60 -7.51 -10.85 -4.19
N LEU A 61 -8.24 -11.73 -4.87
CA LEU A 61 -9.29 -12.54 -4.24
C LEU A 61 -8.72 -13.47 -3.15
N SER A 62 -7.58 -14.09 -3.40
CA SER A 62 -6.92 -14.96 -2.42
C SER A 62 -6.57 -14.19 -1.14
N ARG A 63 -5.97 -13.02 -1.26
CA ARG A 63 -5.69 -12.14 -0.11
C ARG A 63 -6.97 -11.71 0.60
N THR A 64 -8.01 -11.37 -0.17
CA THR A 64 -9.28 -10.91 0.39
C THR A 64 -9.96 -11.95 1.28
N ILE A 65 -9.81 -13.24 0.98
CA ILE A 65 -10.35 -14.32 1.83
C ILE A 65 -9.35 -14.83 2.88
N GLY A 66 -8.23 -14.13 3.08
CA GLY A 66 -7.24 -14.42 4.11
C GLY A 66 -6.23 -15.51 3.73
N CYS A 67 -6.13 -15.91 2.46
CA CYS A 67 -5.17 -16.91 1.96
C CYS A 67 -3.97 -16.18 1.31
N PHE A 68 -3.15 -15.53 2.14
CA PHE A 68 -2.06 -14.66 1.68
C PHE A 68 -0.93 -15.44 1.00
N SER A 69 -0.44 -16.53 1.61
CA SER A 69 0.59 -17.37 1.01
C SER A 69 0.13 -17.99 -0.31
N ALA A 70 -1.13 -18.40 -0.41
CA ALA A 70 -1.66 -18.92 -1.67
C ALA A 70 -1.68 -17.86 -2.78
N SER A 71 -1.79 -16.58 -2.45
CA SER A 71 -1.78 -15.49 -3.42
C SER A 71 -0.45 -15.37 -4.17
N LEU A 72 0.68 -15.76 -3.57
CA LEU A 72 2.00 -15.73 -4.22
C LEU A 72 2.06 -16.58 -5.48
N HIS A 73 1.38 -17.71 -5.52
CA HIS A 73 1.33 -18.57 -6.71
C HIS A 73 0.66 -17.86 -7.90
N PHE A 74 -0.31 -16.99 -7.62
CA PHE A 74 -0.92 -16.17 -8.66
C PHE A 74 -0.04 -14.98 -9.06
N THR A 75 0.73 -14.40 -8.14
CA THR A 75 1.74 -13.37 -8.44
C THR A 75 2.77 -13.91 -9.44
N GLU A 76 3.31 -15.10 -9.19
CA GLU A 76 4.24 -15.77 -10.10
C GLU A 76 3.62 -16.00 -11.49
N ARG A 77 2.37 -16.50 -11.54
CA ARG A 77 1.64 -16.69 -12.81
C ARG A 77 1.35 -15.38 -13.53
N THR A 78 1.09 -14.31 -12.78
CA THR A 78 0.94 -12.96 -13.35
C THR A 78 2.20 -12.55 -14.10
N HIS A 79 3.38 -12.72 -13.51
CA HIS A 79 4.67 -12.40 -14.16
C HIS A 79 4.90 -13.20 -15.43
N LEU A 80 4.67 -14.51 -15.39
CA LEU A 80 4.80 -15.37 -16.59
C LEU A 80 3.81 -14.99 -17.69
N ALA A 81 2.59 -14.61 -17.36
CA ALA A 81 1.60 -14.15 -18.34
C ALA A 81 1.98 -12.79 -18.94
N ILE A 82 2.54 -11.87 -18.15
CA ILE A 82 3.06 -10.59 -18.63
C ILE A 82 4.18 -10.80 -19.66
N GLU A 83 5.12 -11.67 -19.38
CA GLU A 83 6.19 -12.01 -20.33
C GLU A 83 5.64 -12.53 -21.66
N GLY A 84 4.57 -13.32 -21.62
CA GLY A 84 3.85 -13.82 -22.80
C GLY A 84 3.14 -12.72 -23.59
N GLU A 85 2.64 -11.68 -22.94
CA GLU A 85 1.93 -10.54 -23.55
C GLU A 85 2.88 -9.52 -24.21
N LYS A 86 4.18 -9.65 -24.05
CA LYS A 86 5.24 -8.75 -24.60
C LYS A 86 5.02 -7.27 -24.24
N SER A 87 4.37 -6.98 -23.16
CA SER A 87 4.19 -5.61 -22.67
C SER A 87 5.50 -5.12 -22.05
N GLN A 88 6.16 -4.20 -22.71
CA GLN A 88 7.50 -3.69 -22.34
C GLN A 88 7.49 -3.04 -20.94
N VAL A 89 6.54 -2.16 -20.68
CA VAL A 89 6.35 -1.51 -19.35
C VAL A 89 6.15 -2.55 -18.27
N ARG A 90 5.33 -3.56 -18.53
CA ARG A 90 5.04 -4.62 -17.56
C ARG A 90 6.24 -5.52 -17.28
N LEU A 91 7.15 -5.72 -18.22
CA LEU A 91 8.41 -6.44 -17.99
C LEU A 91 9.28 -5.70 -16.96
N VAL A 92 9.41 -4.38 -17.10
CA VAL A 92 10.14 -3.55 -16.12
C VAL A 92 9.47 -3.62 -14.75
N LEU A 93 8.14 -3.44 -14.69
CA LEU A 93 7.39 -3.54 -13.44
C LEU A 93 7.50 -4.92 -12.79
N SER A 94 7.49 -6.00 -13.60
CA SER A 94 7.69 -7.36 -13.11
C SER A 94 9.07 -7.55 -12.46
N ALA A 95 10.13 -7.01 -13.06
CA ALA A 95 11.47 -7.05 -12.48
C ALA A 95 11.55 -6.25 -11.17
N ILE A 96 10.92 -5.07 -11.13
CA ILE A 96 10.79 -4.27 -9.91
C ILE A 96 10.12 -5.08 -8.78
N HIS A 97 9.01 -5.76 -9.07
CA HIS A 97 8.29 -6.57 -8.09
C HIS A 97 9.11 -7.77 -7.58
N ARG A 98 9.98 -8.32 -8.41
CA ARG A 98 10.91 -9.38 -8.00
C ARG A 98 12.16 -8.85 -7.27
N ARG A 99 12.26 -7.55 -7.04
CA ARG A 99 13.44 -6.88 -6.47
C ARG A 99 14.70 -7.06 -7.31
N ASP A 100 14.53 -7.24 -8.62
CA ASP A 100 15.61 -7.39 -9.57
C ASP A 100 15.89 -6.05 -10.26
N LEU A 101 16.68 -5.21 -9.59
CA LEU A 101 17.00 -3.88 -10.07
C LEU A 101 17.81 -3.94 -11.37
N GLU A 102 18.72 -4.88 -11.49
CA GLU A 102 19.57 -5.03 -12.68
C GLU A 102 18.70 -5.34 -13.91
N GLN A 103 17.81 -6.32 -13.79
CA GLN A 103 16.87 -6.65 -14.86
C GLN A 103 15.89 -5.51 -15.16
N ALA A 104 15.42 -4.79 -14.14
CA ALA A 104 14.55 -3.64 -14.33
C ALA A 104 15.24 -2.53 -15.14
N ILE A 105 16.50 -2.22 -14.82
CA ILE A 105 17.32 -1.24 -15.55
C ILE A 105 17.59 -1.71 -16.99
N ASP A 106 17.91 -2.98 -17.18
CA ASP A 106 18.18 -3.54 -18.50
C ASP A 106 16.95 -3.46 -19.41
N HIS A 107 15.80 -3.91 -18.92
CA HIS A 107 14.54 -3.78 -19.65
C HIS A 107 14.18 -2.30 -19.91
N PHE A 108 14.35 -1.44 -18.92
CA PHE A 108 14.11 -0.01 -19.08
C PHE A 108 14.97 0.57 -20.21
N ARG A 109 16.27 0.33 -20.20
CA ARG A 109 17.20 0.83 -21.23
C ARG A 109 16.88 0.30 -22.63
N HIS A 110 16.37 -0.93 -22.71
CA HIS A 110 16.08 -1.58 -23.99
C HIS A 110 14.76 -1.09 -24.61
N TYR A 111 13.77 -0.77 -23.78
CA TYR A 111 12.40 -0.50 -24.23
C TYR A 111 11.95 0.93 -24.05
N TRP A 112 12.73 1.78 -23.39
CA TRP A 112 12.31 3.13 -23.04
C TRP A 112 11.88 3.97 -24.23
N THR A 113 10.78 4.71 -24.07
CA THR A 113 10.23 5.69 -25.01
C THR A 113 9.90 6.98 -24.29
N TRP A 114 9.67 8.08 -25.03
CA TRP A 114 9.34 9.39 -24.49
C TRP A 114 7.81 9.52 -24.24
N ASP A 115 7.23 8.67 -23.43
CA ASP A 115 5.85 8.77 -22.99
C ASP A 115 5.75 8.84 -21.45
N ASP A 116 4.59 9.27 -20.96
CA ASP A 116 4.37 9.55 -19.54
C ASP A 116 4.57 8.31 -18.64
N ASP A 117 4.18 7.15 -19.11
CA ASP A 117 4.33 5.89 -18.35
C ASP A 117 5.80 5.57 -18.07
N TRP A 118 6.67 5.84 -19.06
CA TRP A 118 8.11 5.61 -18.92
C TRP A 118 8.78 6.64 -18.01
N PHE A 119 8.29 7.86 -17.95
CA PHE A 119 8.82 8.86 -17.01
C PHE A 119 8.58 8.44 -15.56
N ASP A 120 7.40 7.94 -15.23
CA ASP A 120 7.08 7.46 -13.89
C ASP A 120 7.96 6.26 -13.49
N ILE A 121 8.19 5.33 -14.43
CA ILE A 121 9.08 4.19 -14.23
C ILE A 121 10.54 4.63 -14.06
N ALA A 122 11.01 5.54 -14.89
CA ALA A 122 12.37 6.10 -14.79
C ALA A 122 12.60 6.72 -13.41
N HIS A 123 11.63 7.49 -12.95
CA HIS A 123 11.66 8.11 -11.64
C HIS A 123 11.72 7.07 -10.52
N TYR A 124 10.91 6.02 -10.62
CA TYR A 124 10.90 4.95 -9.66
C TYR A 124 12.24 4.20 -9.58
N ILE A 125 12.77 3.79 -10.73
CA ILE A 125 14.09 3.13 -10.82
C ILE A 125 15.18 4.03 -10.26
N TRP A 126 15.11 5.32 -10.55
CA TRP A 126 16.08 6.30 -10.07
C TRP A 126 16.05 6.44 -8.55
N ILE A 127 14.87 6.55 -7.92
CA ILE A 127 14.73 6.54 -6.46
C ILE A 127 15.24 5.21 -5.89
N TRP A 128 14.86 4.10 -6.49
CA TRP A 128 15.25 2.77 -6.04
C TRP A 128 16.77 2.55 -6.11
N SER A 129 17.43 3.08 -7.12
CA SER A 129 18.89 2.99 -7.28
C SER A 129 19.69 3.97 -6.40
N GLY A 130 19.05 4.65 -5.47
CA GLY A 130 19.73 5.59 -4.57
C GLY A 130 20.17 6.91 -5.24
N GLY A 131 19.76 7.15 -6.48
CA GLY A 131 20.12 8.31 -7.27
C GLY A 131 19.42 9.61 -6.90
N ILE A 132 19.07 9.80 -5.64
CA ILE A 132 18.31 10.96 -5.14
C ILE A 132 19.12 12.27 -5.21
N SER A 133 20.43 12.20 -5.27
CA SER A 133 21.27 13.39 -5.35
C SER A 133 21.39 13.90 -6.78
N GLY A 134 20.65 14.92 -7.14
CA GLY A 134 20.93 15.74 -8.31
C GLY A 134 19.89 15.81 -9.42
N VAL A 135 18.70 15.21 -9.28
CA VAL A 135 17.67 15.34 -10.32
C VAL A 135 16.74 16.51 -10.02
N LYS A 136 16.81 17.51 -10.89
CA LYS A 136 15.83 18.60 -10.99
C LYS A 136 14.59 18.19 -11.80
N ALA A 137 14.31 16.91 -11.98
CA ALA A 137 13.45 16.43 -13.05
C ALA A 137 11.97 16.42 -12.74
N PHE A 138 11.56 16.79 -11.53
CA PHE A 138 10.15 16.67 -11.17
C PHE A 138 9.59 18.02 -10.73
N ASP A 139 8.42 18.33 -11.25
CA ASP A 139 7.59 19.45 -10.81
C ASP A 139 7.24 19.26 -9.32
N ILE A 140 8.13 19.77 -8.46
CA ILE A 140 7.87 19.88 -7.03
C ILE A 140 7.26 21.27 -6.82
N GLU A 141 6.13 21.30 -6.14
CA GLU A 141 5.50 22.57 -5.79
C GLU A 141 6.49 23.43 -4.99
N PRO A 142 6.73 24.69 -5.38
CA PRO A 142 7.78 25.52 -4.74
C PRO A 142 7.62 25.65 -3.22
N GLN A 143 6.38 25.70 -2.74
CA GLN A 143 6.09 25.76 -1.29
C GLN A 143 6.45 24.46 -0.58
N TRP A 144 6.24 23.31 -1.23
CA TRP A 144 6.58 22.00 -0.71
C TRP A 144 8.10 21.81 -0.66
N ASP A 145 8.77 22.22 -1.71
CA ASP A 145 10.23 22.23 -1.77
C ASP A 145 10.84 23.11 -0.66
N ALA A 146 10.35 24.35 -0.52
CA ALA A 146 10.84 25.28 0.50
C ALA A 146 10.61 24.77 1.94
N LEU A 147 9.54 24.02 2.17
CA LEU A 147 9.23 23.47 3.48
C LEU A 147 10.14 22.28 3.85
N LEU A 148 10.45 21.41 2.90
CA LEU A 148 11.10 20.13 3.15
C LEU A 148 12.58 20.07 2.78
N ARG A 149 13.07 20.95 1.90
CA ARG A 149 14.46 20.92 1.44
C ARG A 149 15.44 20.93 2.60
N ASP A 150 16.37 19.97 2.59
CA ASP A 150 17.40 19.78 3.61
C ASP A 150 16.87 19.53 5.04
N LYS A 151 15.59 19.16 5.18
CA LYS A 151 14.98 18.86 6.47
C LYS A 151 15.09 17.37 6.83
N THR A 152 15.08 17.13 8.15
CA THR A 152 14.82 15.81 8.68
C THR A 152 13.30 15.63 8.82
N VAL A 153 12.77 14.58 8.25
CA VAL A 153 11.33 14.27 8.27
C VAL A 153 11.12 12.89 8.85
N THR A 154 10.14 12.75 9.72
CA THR A 154 9.75 11.47 10.29
C THR A 154 8.32 11.14 9.90
N ILE A 155 8.13 10.09 9.12
CA ILE A 155 6.80 9.50 8.90
C ILE A 155 6.49 8.56 10.06
N LEU A 156 5.37 8.80 10.73
CA LEU A 156 4.87 7.94 11.79
C LEU A 156 3.54 7.32 11.40
N GLY A 157 3.57 6.01 11.21
CA GLY A 157 2.38 5.19 11.02
C GLY A 157 1.65 4.92 12.33
N PRO A 158 0.48 4.28 12.27
CA PRO A 158 -0.37 4.02 13.44
C PRO A 158 0.00 2.76 14.21
N ALA A 159 0.95 1.96 13.74
CA ALA A 159 1.35 0.71 14.39
C ALA A 159 2.39 0.93 15.50
N GLU A 160 2.85 -0.16 16.10
CA GLU A 160 3.94 -0.13 17.09
C GLU A 160 5.20 0.54 16.51
N THR A 161 5.87 1.36 17.34
CA THR A 161 7.11 2.02 16.97
C THR A 161 8.14 1.98 18.10
N SER A 162 9.40 1.93 17.76
CA SER A 162 10.50 2.15 18.70
C SER A 162 10.99 3.60 18.73
N LEU A 163 10.39 4.49 17.93
CA LEU A 163 10.70 5.92 17.96
C LEU A 163 10.15 6.55 19.24
N THR A 164 10.88 7.53 19.75
CA THR A 164 10.50 8.34 20.92
C THR A 164 10.74 9.81 20.62
N LYS A 165 10.21 10.71 21.46
CA LYS A 165 10.52 12.14 21.36
C LYS A 165 12.05 12.42 21.38
N ARG A 166 12.82 11.60 22.10
CA ARG A 166 14.28 11.73 22.16
C ARG A 166 14.99 11.28 20.88
N SER A 167 14.35 10.40 20.10
CA SER A 167 14.90 9.95 18.81
C SER A 167 14.68 10.97 17.69
N LEU A 168 13.77 11.92 17.89
CA LEU A 168 13.57 13.02 16.95
C LEU A 168 14.69 14.04 17.16
N LYS A 169 15.34 14.41 16.06
CA LYS A 169 16.28 15.54 16.09
C LYS A 169 15.49 16.84 16.30
N ASN A 170 16.11 17.82 16.95
CA ASN A 170 15.57 19.17 16.95
C ASN A 170 15.34 19.59 15.50
N GLU A 171 14.16 20.14 15.22
CA GLU A 171 13.71 20.55 13.87
C GLU A 171 13.19 19.41 12.94
N SER A 172 12.99 18.18 13.45
CA SER A 172 12.33 17.14 12.64
C SER A 172 10.85 17.45 12.49
N LEU A 173 10.37 17.39 11.23
CA LEU A 173 8.95 17.46 10.91
C LEU A 173 8.33 16.07 11.06
N VAL A 174 7.23 15.98 11.78
CA VAL A 174 6.48 14.72 11.93
C VAL A 174 5.31 14.68 10.96
N VAL A 175 5.24 13.61 10.20
CA VAL A 175 4.23 13.39 9.16
C VAL A 175 3.35 12.21 9.53
N ARG A 176 2.04 12.36 9.42
CA ARG A 176 1.07 11.31 9.71
C ARG A 176 -0.05 11.23 8.69
N VAL A 177 -0.65 10.06 8.59
CA VAL A 177 -1.97 9.91 7.97
C VAL A 177 -3.03 10.34 8.97
N ILE A 178 -3.88 11.28 8.57
CA ILE A 178 -5.06 11.67 9.34
C ILE A 178 -6.28 10.90 8.88
N MET A 179 -7.14 10.57 9.81
CA MET A 179 -8.36 9.78 9.58
C MET A 179 -9.60 10.64 9.84
N GLN A 180 -10.78 10.08 9.61
CA GLN A 180 -12.09 10.74 9.70
C GLN A 180 -12.34 11.53 11.00
N ASP A 181 -11.58 11.27 12.03
CA ASP A 181 -11.66 12.02 13.27
C ASP A 181 -10.25 12.46 13.69
N VAL A 182 -9.87 13.57 13.18
CA VAL A 182 -8.57 14.19 13.35
C VAL A 182 -8.23 14.49 14.81
N LEU A 183 -9.26 14.68 15.65
CA LEU A 183 -9.12 15.17 17.02
C LEU A 183 -8.93 14.08 18.08
N ALA A 184 -9.09 12.82 17.73
CA ALA A 184 -9.10 11.76 18.73
C ALA A 184 -7.79 10.99 18.85
N TRP A 185 -6.69 11.63 18.57
CA TRP A 185 -5.41 11.06 18.97
C TRP A 185 -5.24 11.17 20.49
N ASP A 186 -5.10 10.01 21.12
CA ASP A 186 -4.68 9.99 22.51
C ASP A 186 -3.18 10.30 22.58
N ALA A 187 -2.88 11.58 22.77
CA ALA A 187 -1.51 12.08 22.88
C ALA A 187 -0.72 11.43 24.03
N HIS A 188 -1.41 10.85 25.02
CA HIS A 188 -0.75 10.19 26.14
C HIS A 188 -0.21 8.80 25.80
N SER A 189 -0.89 8.08 24.93
CA SER A 189 -0.43 6.75 24.46
C SER A 189 0.50 6.82 23.25
N ASP A 190 0.63 7.99 22.62
CA ASP A 190 1.49 8.20 21.47
C ASP A 190 2.95 8.44 21.92
N PRO A 191 3.91 7.63 21.48
CA PRO A 191 5.32 7.78 21.85
C PRO A 191 5.92 9.14 21.45
N LEU A 192 5.36 9.80 20.45
CA LEU A 192 5.73 11.15 19.98
C LEU A 192 4.80 12.23 20.50
N GLY A 193 3.88 11.91 21.43
CA GLY A 193 3.00 12.87 22.10
C GLY A 193 1.97 13.54 21.20
N GLY A 194 1.50 12.83 20.17
CA GLY A 194 0.50 13.35 19.24
C GLY A 194 1.04 14.37 18.24
N GLN A 195 2.35 14.62 18.20
CA GLN A 195 2.95 15.56 17.26
C GLN A 195 2.60 15.18 15.81
N CYS A 196 2.12 16.14 15.04
CA CYS A 196 1.90 16.06 13.61
C CYS A 196 2.04 17.44 12.99
N ASP A 197 3.11 17.65 12.25
CA ASP A 197 3.36 18.91 11.54
C ASP A 197 2.73 18.89 10.16
N LEU A 198 2.81 17.74 9.48
CA LEU A 198 2.32 17.54 8.13
C LEU A 198 1.33 16.37 8.12
N ALA A 199 0.12 16.62 7.64
CA ALA A 199 -0.97 15.66 7.61
C ALA A 199 -1.26 15.18 6.19
N TYR A 200 -1.46 13.87 6.01
CA TYR A 200 -1.95 13.29 4.76
C TYR A 200 -3.34 12.71 4.94
N ALA A 201 -4.28 13.14 4.11
CA ALA A 201 -5.65 12.69 4.13
C ALA A 201 -5.97 11.75 2.96
N SER A 202 -6.52 10.59 3.28
CA SER A 202 -7.07 9.67 2.27
C SER A 202 -8.29 10.28 1.56
N ARG A 203 -8.74 9.64 0.48
CA ARG A 203 -9.98 10.02 -0.18
C ARG A 203 -11.19 9.98 0.76
N GLU A 204 -11.26 8.96 1.59
CA GLU A 204 -12.34 8.77 2.57
C GLU A 204 -12.34 9.90 3.58
N THR A 205 -11.18 10.27 4.11
CA THR A 205 -11.03 11.40 5.04
C THR A 205 -11.42 12.73 4.37
N ARG A 206 -10.96 12.96 3.13
CA ARG A 206 -11.32 14.15 2.37
C ARG A 206 -12.84 14.25 2.14
N ASN A 207 -13.47 13.14 1.75
CA ASN A 207 -14.91 13.10 1.55
C ASN A 207 -15.67 13.40 2.85
N TRP A 208 -15.23 12.82 3.97
CA TRP A 208 -15.81 13.07 5.27
C TRP A 208 -15.66 14.56 5.69
N LEU A 209 -14.48 15.18 5.51
CA LEU A 209 -14.27 16.60 5.77
C LEU A 209 -15.22 17.47 4.96
N ARG A 210 -15.46 17.13 3.70
CA ARG A 210 -16.40 17.83 2.83
C ARG A 210 -17.85 17.65 3.27
N GLU A 211 -18.26 16.44 3.62
CA GLU A 211 -19.63 16.10 4.01
C GLU A 211 -20.01 16.72 5.37
N THR A 212 -19.04 16.80 6.27
CA THR A 212 -19.25 17.36 7.63
C THR A 212 -18.86 18.83 7.74
N ASN A 213 -18.29 19.42 6.69
CA ASN A 213 -17.74 20.77 6.68
C ASN A 213 -16.69 21.02 7.79
N ALA A 214 -15.91 19.98 8.14
CA ALA A 214 -14.97 20.01 9.27
C ALA A 214 -13.55 20.48 8.86
N TRP A 215 -13.45 21.35 7.88
CA TRP A 215 -12.18 21.84 7.32
C TRP A 215 -11.32 22.61 8.30
N ASP A 216 -11.94 23.26 9.30
CA ASP A 216 -11.28 23.97 10.38
C ASP A 216 -10.39 23.08 11.23
N GLN A 217 -10.69 21.78 11.30
CA GLN A 217 -9.86 20.82 12.02
C GLN A 217 -8.46 20.64 11.41
N LEU A 218 -8.26 21.06 10.17
CA LEU A 218 -6.96 20.98 9.50
C LEU A 218 -6.02 22.14 9.84
N GLU A 219 -6.51 23.20 10.49
CA GLU A 219 -5.73 24.40 10.82
C GLU A 219 -4.64 24.11 11.88
N GLN A 220 -4.75 22.99 12.60
CA GLN A 220 -3.75 22.55 13.56
C GLN A 220 -2.44 22.04 12.90
N PHE A 221 -2.44 21.75 11.58
CA PHE A 221 -1.28 21.25 10.85
C PHE A 221 -0.63 22.37 10.05
N GLN A 222 0.70 22.33 9.93
CA GLN A 222 1.41 23.28 9.07
C GLN A 222 1.00 23.12 7.60
N VAL A 223 0.88 21.86 7.15
CA VAL A 223 0.38 21.53 5.82
C VAL A 223 -0.50 20.29 5.88
N THR A 224 -1.60 20.31 5.14
CA THR A 224 -2.40 19.11 4.86
C THR A 224 -2.35 18.77 3.38
N SER A 225 -1.90 17.55 3.08
CA SER A 225 -1.91 16.98 1.74
C SER A 225 -3.16 16.14 1.54
N LEU A 226 -4.02 16.55 0.60
CA LEU A 226 -5.30 15.91 0.30
C LEU A 226 -5.17 15.02 -0.93
N ARG A 227 -5.63 13.79 -0.84
CA ARG A 227 -5.67 12.89 -2.00
C ARG A 227 -6.67 13.40 -3.02
N VAL A 228 -6.21 13.58 -4.25
CA VAL A 228 -7.04 13.90 -5.41
C VAL A 228 -7.11 12.71 -6.35
N ASP A 229 -8.27 12.51 -6.93
CA ASP A 229 -8.46 11.56 -8.03
C ASP A 229 -8.47 12.35 -9.34
N GLU A 230 -8.35 11.64 -10.47
CA GLU A 230 -8.36 12.22 -11.81
C GLU A 230 -9.58 13.13 -12.03
N GLY A 231 -9.32 14.34 -12.52
CA GLY A 231 -10.36 15.32 -12.78
C GLY A 231 -11.01 15.97 -11.55
N SER A 232 -10.51 15.69 -10.33
CA SER A 232 -10.99 16.38 -9.15
C SER A 232 -10.13 17.62 -8.89
N GLU A 233 -10.75 18.79 -8.98
CA GLU A 233 -10.16 20.03 -8.49
C GLU A 233 -10.25 20.09 -6.98
N LEU A 234 -9.26 20.72 -6.33
CA LEU A 234 -9.29 21.00 -4.90
C LEU A 234 -10.34 22.08 -4.53
N GLY A 235 -10.88 22.78 -5.54
CA GLY A 235 -11.89 23.79 -5.40
C GLY A 235 -11.49 24.92 -4.45
N SER A 236 -12.47 25.60 -3.89
CA SER A 236 -12.28 26.65 -2.86
C SER A 236 -11.82 26.12 -1.50
N GLU A 237 -11.66 24.81 -1.38
CA GLU A 237 -11.22 24.11 -0.17
C GLU A 237 -9.71 24.29 0.08
N THR A 238 -8.98 24.81 -0.89
CA THR A 238 -7.53 25.03 -0.81
C THR A 238 -7.20 26.38 -0.15
N ALA A 239 -7.16 26.40 1.18
CA ALA A 239 -6.41 27.44 1.86
C ALA A 239 -4.89 27.27 1.60
N SER A 240 -4.10 28.30 1.83
CA SER A 240 -2.65 28.36 1.50
C SER A 240 -1.81 27.22 2.09
N LEU A 241 -2.28 26.54 3.12
CA LEU A 241 -1.61 25.42 3.79
C LEU A 241 -2.09 24.02 3.32
N ARG A 242 -2.90 23.96 2.26
CA ARG A 242 -3.42 22.70 1.73
C ARG A 242 -2.82 22.41 0.37
N ARG A 243 -2.46 21.17 0.13
CA ARG A 243 -1.96 20.72 -1.16
C ARG A 243 -2.63 19.43 -1.61
N ALA A 244 -2.56 19.14 -2.89
CA ALA A 244 -3.02 17.90 -3.47
C ALA A 244 -1.86 16.90 -3.61
N HIS A 245 -2.15 15.62 -3.45
CA HIS A 245 -1.27 14.55 -3.91
C HIS A 245 -2.03 13.57 -4.80
N ASP A 246 -1.37 13.13 -5.86
CA ASP A 246 -1.93 12.17 -6.80
C ASP A 246 -1.32 10.78 -6.55
N PRO A 247 -2.11 9.80 -6.06
CA PRO A 247 -1.60 8.46 -5.81
C PRO A 247 -1.23 7.71 -7.10
N ARG A 248 -1.68 8.18 -8.27
CA ARG A 248 -1.39 7.52 -9.56
C ARG A 248 0.08 7.62 -9.92
N LYS A 249 0.78 8.67 -9.48
CA LYS A 249 2.21 8.85 -9.70
C LYS A 249 3.10 7.78 -9.06
N LEU A 250 2.53 6.92 -8.21
CA LEU A 250 3.23 5.80 -7.59
C LEU A 250 2.49 4.47 -7.84
N MET A 251 1.65 4.40 -8.86
CA MET A 251 0.93 3.17 -9.18
C MET A 251 1.84 2.21 -9.94
N LEU A 252 2.34 1.20 -9.25
CA LEU A 252 3.05 0.08 -9.85
C LEU A 252 2.06 -1.04 -10.16
N GLY A 253 2.10 -1.53 -11.39
CA GLY A 253 1.26 -2.66 -11.80
C GLY A 253 -0.25 -2.44 -11.75
N GLY A 254 -0.71 -1.18 -11.63
CA GLY A 254 -2.14 -0.83 -11.60
C GLY A 254 -2.80 -0.92 -10.23
N SER A 255 -2.06 -1.17 -9.15
CA SER A 255 -2.59 -1.12 -7.80
C SER A 255 -2.33 0.24 -7.13
N SER A 256 -3.33 0.76 -6.42
CA SER A 256 -3.16 1.99 -5.65
C SER A 256 -2.26 1.73 -4.43
N PRO A 257 -1.20 2.51 -4.22
CA PRO A 257 -0.34 2.36 -3.05
C PRO A 257 -1.11 2.69 -1.77
N ASN A 258 -0.67 2.10 -0.66
CA ASN A 258 -1.07 2.55 0.67
C ASN A 258 -0.53 3.95 0.94
N MET A 259 -1.14 4.65 1.90
CA MET A 259 -0.75 6.01 2.22
C MET A 259 0.72 6.12 2.65
N ILE A 260 1.27 5.15 3.36
CA ILE A 260 2.65 5.20 3.88
C ILE A 260 3.68 5.21 2.75
N PRO A 261 3.71 4.28 1.79
CA PRO A 261 4.60 4.37 0.64
C PRO A 261 4.41 5.64 -0.19
N LEU A 262 3.15 6.08 -0.34
CA LEU A 262 2.84 7.32 -1.06
C LEU A 262 3.44 8.55 -0.38
N MET A 263 3.32 8.65 0.95
CA MET A 263 3.92 9.74 1.73
C MET A 263 5.44 9.73 1.61
N ALA A 264 6.06 8.55 1.74
CA ALA A 264 7.50 8.40 1.62
C ALA A 264 7.98 8.88 0.24
N TRP A 265 7.34 8.43 -0.82
CA TRP A 265 7.68 8.83 -2.18
C TRP A 265 7.52 10.34 -2.40
N ASP A 266 6.39 10.91 -1.99
CA ASP A 266 6.10 12.33 -2.15
C ASP A 266 7.12 13.24 -1.43
N ILE A 267 7.59 12.80 -0.27
CA ILE A 267 8.61 13.50 0.52
C ILE A 267 10.00 13.32 -0.08
N MET A 268 10.38 12.10 -0.47
CA MET A 268 11.69 11.81 -1.06
C MET A 268 11.93 12.51 -2.41
N ARG A 269 10.89 12.99 -3.09
CA ARG A 269 11.04 13.82 -4.28
C ARG A 269 11.78 15.13 -3.99
N VAL A 270 11.74 15.60 -2.76
CA VAL A 270 12.37 16.87 -2.37
C VAL A 270 13.86 16.64 -2.09
N PRO A 271 14.76 17.36 -2.76
CA PRO A 271 16.20 17.21 -2.58
C PRO A 271 16.65 17.48 -1.14
N GLY A 272 17.64 16.71 -0.66
CA GLY A 272 18.27 16.92 0.65
C GLY A 272 17.46 16.44 1.86
N VAL A 273 16.25 15.92 1.66
CA VAL A 273 15.45 15.36 2.76
C VAL A 273 16.13 14.14 3.35
N THR A 274 16.22 14.10 4.68
CA THR A 274 16.57 12.89 5.44
C THR A 274 15.29 12.30 6.00
N LEU A 275 14.91 11.09 5.53
CA LEU A 275 13.65 10.47 5.89
C LEU A 275 13.84 9.34 6.89
N THR A 276 13.11 9.43 8.00
CA THR A 276 12.96 8.35 8.99
C THR A 276 11.51 7.86 8.99
N MET A 277 11.31 6.56 9.17
CA MET A 277 9.98 5.97 9.25
C MET A 277 9.86 5.05 10.45
N GLY A 278 8.69 5.10 11.10
CA GLY A 278 8.33 4.20 12.18
C GLY A 278 6.81 4.03 12.32
N GLY A 279 6.42 3.14 13.21
CA GLY A 279 5.00 2.89 13.44
C GLY A 279 4.30 2.24 12.25
N THR A 280 5.02 1.50 11.42
CA THR A 280 4.44 0.72 10.33
C THR A 280 5.02 -0.68 10.28
N THR A 281 4.16 -1.66 10.44
CA THR A 281 4.49 -3.09 10.40
C THR A 281 3.89 -3.78 9.16
N PHE A 282 3.30 -3.01 8.26
CA PHE A 282 2.61 -3.55 7.09
C PHE A 282 1.65 -4.68 7.45
N PHE A 283 0.90 -4.48 8.54
CA PHE A 283 -0.06 -5.45 9.08
C PHE A 283 0.56 -6.73 9.65
N ALA A 284 1.87 -6.93 9.59
CA ALA A 284 2.58 -8.06 10.18
C ALA A 284 2.80 -7.84 11.70
N SER A 285 1.71 -7.61 12.44
CA SER A 285 1.66 -7.52 13.90
C SER A 285 0.25 -7.85 14.39
N GLN A 286 0.14 -8.35 15.63
CA GLN A 286 -1.18 -8.66 16.23
C GLN A 286 -2.07 -7.42 16.33
N GLU A 287 -1.47 -6.27 16.58
CA GLU A 287 -2.14 -4.98 16.61
C GLU A 287 -1.60 -4.15 15.44
N ALA A 288 -2.34 -4.15 14.34
CA ALA A 288 -2.02 -3.31 13.20
C ALA A 288 -2.00 -1.81 13.57
N TYR A 289 -2.56 -1.48 14.73
CA TYR A 289 -2.65 -0.12 15.26
C TYR A 289 -2.47 -0.13 16.77
N THR A 290 -1.73 0.83 17.29
CA THR A 290 -1.55 0.98 18.75
C THR A 290 -2.85 1.34 19.45
N ALA A 291 -2.92 1.07 20.75
CA ALA A 291 -4.12 1.31 21.57
C ALA A 291 -4.64 2.77 21.51
N GLY A 292 -3.75 3.74 21.28
CA GLY A 292 -4.10 5.15 21.08
C GLY A 292 -4.85 5.44 19.78
N ASN A 293 -4.73 4.57 18.80
CA ASN A 293 -5.39 4.67 17.50
C ASN A 293 -6.67 3.82 17.46
N ARG A 294 -7.55 3.95 18.44
CA ARG A 294 -8.76 3.12 18.63
C ARG A 294 -9.72 3.04 17.44
N ARG A 295 -9.58 3.90 16.46
CA ARG A 295 -10.48 3.97 15.29
C ARG A 295 -10.20 2.96 14.22
N PHE A 296 -9.06 2.37 14.26
CA PHE A 296 -8.68 1.32 13.32
C PHE A 296 -9.16 -0.07 13.73
N LYS A 297 -10.14 -0.18 14.60
CA LYS A 297 -10.83 -1.43 14.93
C LYS A 297 -11.35 -2.19 13.69
N HIS A 298 -11.33 -1.55 12.54
CA HIS A 298 -11.87 -2.09 11.29
C HIS A 298 -10.90 -2.93 10.46
N THR A 299 -9.62 -2.92 10.78
CA THR A 299 -8.65 -3.71 10.00
C THR A 299 -8.61 -5.16 10.43
N SER A 300 -8.99 -5.45 11.65
CA SER A 300 -9.06 -6.81 12.16
C SER A 300 -10.41 -7.48 11.91
N GLY A 301 -11.00 -7.36 10.72
CA GLY A 301 -12.24 -8.01 10.34
C GLY A 301 -13.38 -7.73 11.32
N ARG A 302 -14.35 -6.96 10.95
CA ARG A 302 -15.58 -6.86 11.72
C ARG A 302 -16.20 -8.24 11.84
N ALA A 303 -16.52 -8.66 13.06
CA ALA A 303 -17.64 -9.55 13.26
C ALA A 303 -18.88 -8.78 12.77
N THR A 304 -19.39 -9.12 11.63
CA THR A 304 -20.64 -8.59 11.12
C THR A 304 -21.76 -9.47 11.59
N ASP A 305 -22.89 -8.84 11.83
CA ASP A 305 -24.13 -9.51 12.18
C ASP A 305 -24.54 -10.54 11.10
N GLU A 306 -25.31 -11.51 11.52
CA GLU A 306 -25.61 -12.78 10.85
C GLU A 306 -26.45 -12.71 9.58
N THR A 307 -26.58 -11.54 8.94
CA THR A 307 -27.45 -11.37 7.79
C THR A 307 -26.66 -11.38 6.47
N GLY A 308 -26.61 -12.52 5.87
CA GLY A 308 -25.77 -12.94 4.79
C GLY A 308 -26.03 -12.38 3.39
N SER A 309 -25.79 -11.11 3.09
CA SER A 309 -25.59 -10.67 1.71
C SER A 309 -24.13 -10.84 1.27
N THR A 310 -23.89 -11.08 -0.02
CA THR A 310 -22.52 -11.24 -0.56
C THR A 310 -21.65 -10.00 -0.34
N GLY A 311 -22.23 -8.82 -0.16
CA GLY A 311 -21.54 -7.58 0.19
C GLY A 311 -21.03 -7.60 1.63
N GLU A 312 -21.84 -8.08 2.56
CA GLU A 312 -21.51 -8.20 3.99
C GLU A 312 -20.44 -9.24 4.25
N LEU A 313 -20.39 -10.32 3.47
CA LEU A 313 -19.33 -11.31 3.55
C LEU A 313 -17.95 -10.71 3.26
N PHE A 314 -17.85 -9.80 2.27
CA PHE A 314 -16.60 -9.11 1.97
C PHE A 314 -16.20 -8.08 3.05
N GLU A 315 -17.12 -7.62 3.88
CA GLU A 315 -16.80 -6.74 5.01
C GLU A 315 -16.08 -7.49 6.15
N ARG A 316 -16.17 -8.81 6.19
CA ARG A 316 -15.42 -9.66 7.14
C ARG A 316 -13.94 -9.77 6.81
N CYS A 317 -13.56 -9.44 5.59
CA CYS A 317 -12.19 -9.53 5.14
C CYS A 317 -11.37 -8.33 5.63
N PRO A 318 -10.07 -8.51 5.91
CA PRO A 318 -9.21 -7.40 6.23
C PRO A 318 -9.22 -6.37 5.10
N THR A 319 -9.60 -5.14 5.38
CA THR A 319 -9.73 -4.09 4.34
C THR A 319 -8.42 -3.82 3.62
N PHE A 320 -7.29 -3.95 4.31
CA PHE A 320 -5.97 -3.78 3.73
C PHE A 320 -5.63 -4.85 2.68
N ALA A 321 -6.24 -6.04 2.73
CA ALA A 321 -6.01 -7.13 1.78
C ALA A 321 -6.45 -6.77 0.34
N ARG A 322 -7.24 -5.71 0.18
CA ARG A 322 -7.61 -5.14 -1.14
C ARG A 322 -6.46 -4.41 -1.82
N HIS A 323 -5.47 -3.96 -1.04
CA HIS A 323 -4.24 -3.40 -1.58
C HIS A 323 -3.24 -4.51 -1.91
N ASN A 324 -2.32 -4.25 -2.82
CA ASN A 324 -1.21 -5.17 -3.03
C ASN A 324 -0.17 -4.95 -1.93
N VAL A 325 -0.36 -5.66 -0.80
CA VAL A 325 0.49 -5.50 0.39
C VAL A 325 1.95 -5.86 0.13
N LEU A 326 2.18 -6.82 -0.76
CA LEU A 326 3.53 -7.25 -1.12
C LEU A 326 4.26 -6.19 -1.95
N GLU A 327 3.59 -5.58 -2.95
CA GLU A 327 4.16 -4.46 -3.70
C GLU A 327 4.54 -3.30 -2.77
N ASN A 328 3.63 -2.92 -1.88
CA ASN A 328 3.89 -1.84 -0.92
C ASN A 328 5.07 -2.15 0.00
N LEU A 329 5.18 -3.39 0.49
CA LEU A 329 6.31 -3.84 1.30
C LEU A 329 7.61 -3.82 0.49
N THR A 330 7.58 -4.32 -0.75
CA THR A 330 8.75 -4.36 -1.63
C THR A 330 9.31 -2.97 -1.92
N LEU A 331 8.45 -2.00 -2.19
CA LEU A 331 8.83 -0.61 -2.35
C LEU A 331 9.66 -0.10 -1.16
N LEU A 332 9.11 -0.26 0.03
CA LEU A 332 9.76 0.25 1.24
C LEU A 332 10.99 -0.57 1.62
N ALA A 333 10.99 -1.87 1.39
CA ALA A 333 12.16 -2.71 1.60
C ALA A 333 13.33 -2.26 0.72
N ASN A 334 13.07 -1.92 -0.54
CA ASN A 334 14.10 -1.39 -1.44
C ASN A 334 14.63 -0.05 -0.96
N TRP A 335 13.76 0.90 -0.62
CA TRP A 335 14.20 2.21 -0.12
C TRP A 335 14.96 2.15 1.20
N VAL A 336 14.62 1.20 2.07
CA VAL A 336 15.37 0.96 3.31
C VAL A 336 16.72 0.31 3.02
N SER A 337 16.78 -0.70 2.13
CA SER A 337 18.03 -1.38 1.77
C SER A 337 19.04 -0.45 1.11
N GLU A 338 18.56 0.48 0.29
CA GLU A 338 19.38 1.50 -0.40
C GLU A 338 19.72 2.70 0.50
N GLY A 339 19.24 2.71 1.74
CA GLY A 339 19.51 3.80 2.68
C GLY A 339 18.75 5.10 2.41
N ALA A 340 17.77 5.07 1.49
CA ALA A 340 16.92 6.23 1.22
C ALA A 340 15.97 6.55 2.40
N ILE A 341 15.66 5.53 3.19
CA ILE A 341 14.81 5.64 4.38
C ILE A 341 15.50 4.95 5.55
N SER A 342 15.55 5.63 6.69
CA SER A 342 15.90 5.03 7.98
C SER A 342 14.64 4.46 8.64
N ALA A 343 14.61 3.16 8.89
CA ALA A 343 13.46 2.48 9.50
C ALA A 343 13.67 2.23 11.00
N ASP A 344 12.59 2.29 11.77
CA ASP A 344 12.60 1.86 13.16
C ASP A 344 12.70 0.32 13.28
N LYS A 345 12.90 -0.21 14.51
CA LYS A 345 13.10 -1.65 14.72
C LYS A 345 11.93 -2.51 14.24
N PRO A 346 10.64 -2.20 14.56
CA PRO A 346 9.53 -2.99 14.06
C PRO A 346 9.44 -3.02 12.53
N MET A 347 9.62 -1.87 11.88
CA MET A 347 9.62 -1.78 10.42
C MET A 347 10.81 -2.53 9.81
N THR A 348 12.03 -2.36 10.35
CA THR A 348 13.23 -3.07 9.89
C THR A 348 13.03 -4.58 9.91
N ARG A 349 12.39 -5.12 10.95
CA ARG A 349 12.06 -6.55 11.03
C ARG A 349 11.19 -6.99 9.84
N VAL A 350 10.14 -6.23 9.56
CA VAL A 350 9.16 -6.62 8.54
C VAL A 350 9.72 -6.49 7.13
N VAL A 351 10.43 -5.41 6.83
CA VAL A 351 11.02 -5.21 5.48
C VAL A 351 12.17 -6.18 5.18
N ALA A 352 12.73 -6.83 6.20
CA ALA A 352 13.75 -7.88 6.04
C ALA A 352 13.15 -9.27 5.74
N LEU A 353 11.83 -9.45 5.84
CA LEU A 353 11.18 -10.73 5.53
C LEU A 353 11.23 -11.00 4.01
N SER A 354 11.41 -12.26 3.64
CA SER A 354 11.13 -12.68 2.27
C SER A 354 9.63 -12.54 1.97
N PRO A 355 9.23 -12.45 0.69
CA PRO A 355 7.81 -12.47 0.31
C PRO A 355 7.02 -13.62 0.95
N GLU A 356 7.61 -14.83 0.94
CA GLU A 356 6.99 -16.03 1.50
C GLU A 356 6.82 -15.93 3.02
N ALA A 357 7.87 -15.50 3.73
CA ALA A 357 7.84 -15.34 5.18
C ALA A 357 6.83 -14.25 5.60
N TYR A 358 6.76 -13.14 4.87
CA TYR A 358 5.80 -12.08 5.13
C TYR A 358 4.35 -12.56 4.92
N MET A 359 4.07 -13.24 3.81
CA MET A 359 2.73 -13.75 3.54
C MET A 359 2.30 -14.84 4.52
N ALA A 360 3.22 -15.71 4.95
CA ALA A 360 2.96 -16.71 5.99
C ALA A 360 2.66 -16.06 7.36
N GLU A 361 3.31 -14.95 7.68
CA GLU A 361 2.99 -14.18 8.89
C GLU A 361 1.58 -13.58 8.81
N LEU A 362 1.17 -13.07 7.64
CA LEU A 362 -0.20 -12.59 7.43
C LEU A 362 -1.23 -13.72 7.51
N ASP A 363 -0.94 -14.92 6.98
CA ASP A 363 -1.82 -16.09 7.15
C ASP A 363 -2.00 -16.45 8.63
N THR A 364 -0.92 -16.41 9.41
CA THR A 364 -0.97 -16.67 10.86
C THR A 364 -1.83 -15.65 11.60
N LEU A 365 -1.75 -14.37 11.20
CA LEU A 365 -2.48 -13.29 11.88
C LEU A 365 -3.94 -13.19 11.44
N TYR A 366 -4.25 -13.45 10.18
CA TYR A 366 -5.54 -13.13 9.57
C TYR A 366 -6.23 -14.31 8.89
N GLY A 367 -5.51 -15.39 8.63
CA GLY A 367 -6.01 -16.59 7.95
C GLY A 367 -6.72 -17.59 8.88
N ILE A 368 -6.48 -17.49 10.18
CA ILE A 368 -7.03 -18.44 11.16
C ILE A 368 -8.52 -18.21 11.36
N GLU A 369 -9.26 -19.29 11.49
CA GLU A 369 -10.69 -19.29 11.79
C GLU A 369 -10.97 -18.45 13.03
N ARG A 370 -11.73 -17.40 12.86
CA ARG A 370 -12.25 -16.64 13.99
C ARG A 370 -13.44 -17.40 14.54
N ARG A 371 -13.22 -18.01 15.70
CA ARG A 371 -14.30 -18.59 16.52
C ARG A 371 -15.19 -17.48 17.09
#